data_298e5215f9437c90b39c877a603bc9b9
#
_entry.id   298e5215f9437c90b39c877a603bc9b9
#
_cell.length_a   1.000
_cell.length_b   1.000
_cell.length_c   1.000
_cell.angle_alpha   90.00
_cell.angle_beta   90.00
_cell.angle_gamma   90.00
#
_symmetry.space_group_name_H-M   'P 1'
#
loop_
_entity.id
_entity.type
_entity.pdbx_description
1 polymer ?
#
loop_
_entity_poly.entity_id
_entity_poly.type
_entity_poly.pdbx_seq_one_letter_code
_entity_poly.pdbx_strand_id
1 'polypeptide(L)'
;MEVMLDFLYRNGKDVQKARNEQISTFTNQQHVPITWKQDKSKFEMIEFKGYEAVRKLSKVTGGERLFYDRTKPFTKMIPYYNKFETEKTVTKPFAYIIPQAYREVVDRLIMNKVHVEQLAENSRLMVENYRINSFETSPRAYEGHYLHSNTQVESFVKEVQFRSGDYLVYTDQPAARYVIETLEPEATDSFFNWNFFDGILGQKEYFSDY
;
A
#
# COMPACT_ATOMS: atom_id res chain seq x y z
N MET A 1 2.29 25.37 -1.45
CA MET A 1 3.09 24.84 -2.59
C MET A 1 4.40 25.63 -2.79
N GLU A 2 4.39 26.95 -2.83
CA GLU A 2 5.57 27.82 -3.02
C GLU A 2 6.70 27.54 -2.02
N VAL A 3 6.39 27.45 -0.73
CA VAL A 3 7.37 27.11 0.34
C VAL A 3 8.05 25.76 0.10
N MET A 4 7.31 24.75 -0.38
CA MET A 4 7.88 23.43 -0.69
C MET A 4 8.82 23.49 -1.90
N LEU A 5 8.45 24.27 -2.93
CA LEU A 5 9.31 24.44 -4.11
C LEU A 5 10.60 25.20 -3.77
N ASP A 6 10.51 26.24 -2.95
CA ASP A 6 11.66 27.00 -2.46
C ASP A 6 12.59 26.09 -1.60
N PHE A 7 12.01 25.26 -0.72
CA PHE A 7 12.80 24.30 0.05
C PHE A 7 13.52 23.30 -0.85
N LEU A 8 12.82 22.72 -1.83
CA LEU A 8 13.40 21.76 -2.77
C LEU A 8 14.48 22.41 -3.66
N TYR A 9 14.28 23.65 -4.08
CA TYR A 9 15.27 24.39 -4.83
C TYR A 9 16.59 24.56 -4.05
N ARG A 10 16.49 24.89 -2.77
CA ARG A 10 17.66 25.08 -1.89
C ARG A 10 18.30 23.78 -1.43
N ASN A 11 17.51 22.73 -1.21
CA ASN A 11 17.96 21.49 -0.57
C ASN A 11 17.85 20.26 -1.49
N GLY A 12 17.64 20.43 -2.80
CA GLY A 12 17.36 19.33 -3.73
C GLY A 12 18.43 18.24 -3.76
N LYS A 13 19.72 18.61 -3.60
CA LYS A 13 20.83 17.65 -3.53
C LYS A 13 20.75 16.78 -2.29
N ASP A 14 20.41 17.33 -1.15
CA ASP A 14 20.31 16.59 0.12
C ASP A 14 19.08 15.66 0.10
N VAL A 15 17.95 16.13 -0.47
CA VAL A 15 16.76 15.30 -0.67
C VAL A 15 17.06 14.12 -1.60
N GLN A 16 17.80 14.37 -2.70
CA GLN A 16 18.18 13.30 -3.62
C GLN A 16 19.16 12.30 -2.98
N LYS A 17 20.12 12.80 -2.20
CA LYS A 17 21.06 11.97 -1.45
C LYS A 17 20.31 11.06 -0.47
N ALA A 18 19.43 11.62 0.36
CA ALA A 18 18.63 10.87 1.31
C ALA A 18 17.77 9.80 0.61
N ARG A 19 17.18 10.13 -0.54
CA ARG A 19 16.42 9.16 -1.35
C ARG A 19 17.30 8.00 -1.83
N ASN A 20 18.47 8.29 -2.37
CA ASN A 20 19.38 7.26 -2.89
C ASN A 20 19.90 6.35 -1.76
N GLU A 21 20.19 6.92 -0.58
CA GLU A 21 20.57 6.15 0.61
C GLU A 21 19.44 5.20 1.04
N GLN A 22 18.19 5.67 1.04
CA GLN A 22 17.03 4.82 1.36
C GLN A 22 16.82 3.71 0.33
N ILE A 23 16.97 3.97 -0.96
CA ILE A 23 16.91 2.94 -2.00
C ILE A 23 17.97 1.87 -1.76
N SER A 24 19.23 2.28 -1.54
CA SER A 24 20.32 1.35 -1.28
C SER A 24 20.11 0.52 -0.01
N THR A 25 19.62 1.15 1.06
CA THR A 25 19.30 0.45 2.32
C THR A 25 18.21 -0.59 2.09
N PHE A 26 17.15 -0.23 1.38
CA PHE A 26 16.02 -1.12 1.10
C PHE A 26 16.43 -2.30 0.21
N THR A 27 17.27 -2.07 -0.80
CA THR A 27 17.76 -3.13 -1.69
C THR A 27 18.49 -4.23 -0.91
N ASN A 28 19.19 -3.89 0.16
CA ASN A 28 19.92 -4.84 1.01
C ASN A 28 19.08 -5.43 2.16
N GLN A 29 17.86 -4.95 2.36
CA GLN A 29 16.98 -5.39 3.44
C GLN A 29 16.35 -6.75 3.11
N GLN A 30 16.43 -7.71 4.03
CA GLN A 30 15.83 -9.04 3.87
C GLN A 30 14.39 -9.13 4.38
N HIS A 31 14.08 -8.43 5.47
CA HIS A 31 12.74 -8.41 6.06
C HIS A 31 12.13 -7.03 5.88
N VAL A 32 11.05 -6.96 5.14
CA VAL A 32 10.39 -5.72 4.73
C VAL A 32 9.12 -5.51 5.54
N PRO A 33 8.99 -4.42 6.30
CA PRO A 33 7.73 -4.07 6.93
C PRO A 33 6.66 -3.74 5.89
N ILE A 34 5.47 -4.30 6.06
CA ILE A 34 4.30 -4.09 5.18
C ILE A 34 3.09 -3.49 5.89
N THR A 35 3.03 -3.61 7.23
CA THR A 35 2.04 -2.88 8.05
C THR A 35 2.68 -2.27 9.29
N TRP A 36 2.05 -1.19 9.76
CA TRP A 36 2.50 -0.45 10.95
C TRP A 36 1.33 -0.14 11.85
N LYS A 37 1.55 -0.17 13.15
CA LYS A 37 0.60 0.29 14.14
C LYS A 37 1.12 1.51 14.90
N GLN A 38 0.22 2.40 15.27
CA GLN A 38 0.55 3.57 16.07
C GLN A 38 0.96 3.16 17.50
N ASP A 39 2.13 3.58 17.95
CA ASP A 39 2.56 3.43 19.34
C ASP A 39 1.87 4.48 20.21
N LYS A 40 0.77 4.09 20.85
CA LYS A 40 0.00 4.96 21.74
C LYS A 40 0.65 5.20 23.10
N SER A 41 1.76 4.53 23.40
CA SER A 41 2.52 4.77 24.62
C SER A 41 3.47 5.97 24.51
N LYS A 42 3.77 6.40 23.27
CA LYS A 42 4.70 7.49 22.96
C LYS A 42 3.99 8.62 22.24
N PHE A 43 4.06 9.80 22.82
CA PHE A 43 3.52 11.02 22.21
C PHE A 43 4.37 12.23 22.56
N GLU A 44 4.21 13.28 21.80
CA GLU A 44 4.77 14.60 22.06
C GLU A 44 3.60 15.56 22.33
N MET A 45 3.76 16.45 23.30
CA MET A 45 2.76 17.51 23.49
C MET A 45 3.02 18.63 22.51
N ILE A 46 2.04 18.94 21.67
CA ILE A 46 2.11 20.05 20.72
C ILE A 46 1.06 21.11 21.01
N GLU A 47 1.39 22.36 20.73
CA GLU A 47 0.43 23.45 20.75
C GLU A 47 -0.47 23.36 19.51
N PHE A 48 -1.76 23.15 19.73
CA PHE A 48 -2.77 23.09 18.69
C PHE A 48 -3.63 24.36 18.73
N LYS A 49 -3.71 25.06 17.61
CA LYS A 49 -4.56 26.23 17.39
C LYS A 49 -5.77 25.83 16.55
N GLY A 50 -6.94 26.06 17.09
CA GLY A 50 -8.19 25.68 16.44
C GLY A 50 -9.31 26.67 16.69
N TYR A 51 -10.49 26.31 16.22
CA TYR A 51 -11.73 27.06 16.44
C TYR A 51 -12.77 26.13 17.05
N GLU A 52 -13.66 26.66 17.91
CA GLU A 52 -14.75 25.86 18.46
C GLU A 52 -15.58 25.23 17.35
N ALA A 53 -15.80 23.91 17.48
CA ALA A 53 -16.61 23.14 16.56
C ALA A 53 -18.06 23.09 17.04
N VAL A 54 -18.99 23.49 16.19
CA VAL A 54 -20.43 23.40 16.43
C VAL A 54 -21.14 22.72 15.25
N ARG A 55 -22.29 22.10 15.51
CA ARG A 55 -23.14 21.58 14.44
C ARG A 55 -24.19 22.63 14.10
N LYS A 56 -24.33 22.92 12.82
CA LYS A 56 -25.30 23.87 12.26
C LYS A 56 -26.11 23.20 11.16
N LEU A 57 -27.39 23.51 11.10
CA LEU A 57 -28.26 23.08 10.02
C LEU A 57 -27.77 23.66 8.68
N SER A 58 -27.61 22.81 7.70
CA SER A 58 -27.29 23.22 6.32
C SER A 58 -28.55 23.70 5.63
N LYS A 59 -28.50 24.94 5.11
CA LYS A 59 -29.60 25.49 4.29
C LYS A 59 -29.76 24.78 2.93
N VAL A 60 -28.74 24.05 2.50
CA VAL A 60 -28.72 23.36 1.19
C VAL A 60 -29.26 21.95 1.31
N THR A 61 -28.80 21.19 2.31
CA THR A 61 -29.13 19.77 2.43
C THR A 61 -30.17 19.46 3.51
N GLY A 62 -30.51 20.45 4.36
CA GLY A 62 -31.39 20.23 5.51
C GLY A 62 -30.79 19.37 6.63
N GLY A 63 -29.57 18.84 6.44
CA GLY A 63 -28.86 18.04 7.44
C GLY A 63 -27.90 18.89 8.30
N GLU A 64 -27.45 18.33 9.41
CA GLU A 64 -26.44 18.95 10.24
C GLU A 64 -25.07 18.89 9.58
N ARG A 65 -24.36 20.01 9.55
CA ARG A 65 -22.97 20.10 9.11
C ARG A 65 -22.06 20.56 10.23
N LEU A 66 -20.83 20.09 10.23
CA LEU A 66 -19.78 20.62 11.08
C LEU A 66 -19.41 22.03 10.64
N PHE A 67 -19.31 22.95 11.61
CA PHE A 67 -18.91 24.33 11.40
C PHE A 67 -17.89 24.72 12.48
N TYR A 68 -16.76 25.25 12.04
CA TYR A 68 -15.74 25.81 12.93
C TYR A 68 -15.97 27.32 13.07
N ASP A 69 -16.27 27.76 14.30
CA ASP A 69 -16.58 29.16 14.59
C ASP A 69 -15.29 30.00 14.67
N ARG A 70 -14.97 30.69 13.61
CA ARG A 70 -13.76 31.52 13.51
C ARG A 70 -13.74 32.70 14.50
N THR A 71 -14.86 33.04 15.12
CA THR A 71 -14.92 34.08 16.16
C THR A 71 -14.51 33.56 17.54
N LYS A 72 -14.32 32.23 17.66
CA LYS A 72 -13.95 31.54 18.88
C LYS A 72 -12.67 30.69 18.70
N PRO A 73 -11.51 31.35 18.52
CA PRO A 73 -10.25 30.65 18.46
C PRO A 73 -9.87 30.10 19.84
N PHE A 74 -9.16 28.98 19.84
CA PHE A 74 -8.54 28.44 21.05
C PHE A 74 -7.11 27.96 20.78
N THR A 75 -6.31 27.95 21.82
CA THR A 75 -4.98 27.32 21.83
C THR A 75 -4.95 26.29 22.95
N LYS A 76 -4.51 25.09 22.64
CA LYS A 76 -4.55 23.95 23.58
C LYS A 76 -3.36 23.01 23.33
N MET A 77 -2.75 22.54 24.42
CA MET A 77 -1.79 21.45 24.34
C MET A 77 -2.53 20.13 24.12
N ILE A 78 -2.13 19.40 23.08
CA ILE A 78 -2.70 18.09 22.75
C ILE A 78 -1.59 17.04 22.58
N PRO A 79 -1.84 15.77 22.91
CA PRO A 79 -0.91 14.70 22.60
C PRO A 79 -0.88 14.43 21.08
N TYR A 80 0.31 14.42 20.52
CA TYR A 80 0.56 14.11 19.12
C TYR A 80 1.25 12.76 19.01
N TYR A 81 0.51 11.76 18.54
CA TYR A 81 0.97 10.38 18.40
C TYR A 81 1.58 10.18 17.01
N ASN A 82 2.86 10.45 16.89
CA ASN A 82 3.60 10.40 15.61
C ASN A 82 4.60 9.23 15.54
N LYS A 83 4.54 8.32 16.51
CA LYS A 83 5.41 7.15 16.52
C LYS A 83 4.64 5.93 16.05
N PHE A 84 5.26 5.17 15.16
CA PHE A 84 4.73 3.92 14.63
C PHE A 84 5.75 2.83 14.83
N GLU A 85 5.30 1.63 15.08
CA GLU A 85 6.10 0.41 15.14
C GLU A 85 5.65 -0.56 14.05
N THR A 86 6.58 -1.36 13.56
CA THR A 86 6.27 -2.42 12.60
C THR A 86 5.33 -3.43 13.22
N GLU A 87 4.26 -3.76 12.53
CA GLU A 87 3.30 -4.76 12.95
C GLU A 87 3.52 -6.08 12.20
N LYS A 88 3.70 -6.01 10.88
CA LYS A 88 3.95 -7.18 10.04
C LYS A 88 5.13 -6.95 9.10
N THR A 89 5.90 -8.02 8.88
CA THR A 89 7.01 -8.04 7.93
C THR A 89 6.87 -9.24 7.00
N VAL A 90 7.41 -9.13 5.80
CA VAL A 90 7.61 -10.24 4.87
C VAL A 90 9.10 -10.44 4.58
N THR A 91 9.49 -11.66 4.27
CA THR A 91 10.81 -11.91 3.70
C THR A 91 10.80 -11.45 2.25
N LYS A 92 11.74 -10.57 1.88
CA LYS A 92 11.83 -10.05 0.52
C LYS A 92 12.06 -11.21 -0.47
N PRO A 93 11.14 -11.50 -1.38
CA PRO A 93 11.36 -12.52 -2.40
C PRO A 93 12.38 -12.04 -3.43
N PHE A 94 12.99 -12.96 -4.13
CA PHE A 94 13.88 -12.64 -5.25
C PHE A 94 13.12 -11.96 -6.41
N ALA A 95 11.93 -12.46 -6.72
CA ALA A 95 11.06 -11.92 -7.76
C ALA A 95 9.60 -12.33 -7.51
N TYR A 96 8.69 -11.62 -8.18
CA TYR A 96 7.29 -12.00 -8.32
C TYR A 96 7.02 -12.44 -9.76
N ILE A 97 6.15 -13.44 -9.92
CA ILE A 97 5.64 -13.84 -11.24
C ILE A 97 4.16 -13.50 -11.27
N ILE A 98 3.74 -12.71 -12.26
CA ILE A 98 2.38 -12.23 -12.42
C ILE A 98 1.80 -12.82 -13.71
N PRO A 99 0.73 -13.64 -13.63
CA PRO A 99 0.08 -14.17 -14.84
C PRO A 99 -0.44 -13.06 -15.75
N GLN A 100 -0.46 -13.30 -17.06
CA GLN A 100 -0.90 -12.35 -18.10
C GLN A 100 -2.30 -11.80 -17.89
N ALA A 101 -3.17 -12.54 -17.18
CA ALA A 101 -4.51 -12.11 -16.83
C ALA A 101 -4.55 -10.81 -16.03
N TYR A 102 -3.47 -10.48 -15.31
CA TYR A 102 -3.39 -9.29 -14.45
C TYR A 102 -2.64 -8.13 -15.11
N ARG A 103 -2.91 -7.89 -16.38
CA ARG A 103 -2.29 -6.82 -17.18
C ARG A 103 -2.43 -5.45 -16.51
N GLU A 104 -3.57 -5.15 -15.91
CA GLU A 104 -3.80 -3.87 -15.24
C GLU A 104 -2.86 -3.62 -14.05
N VAL A 105 -2.49 -4.66 -13.31
CA VAL A 105 -1.48 -4.60 -12.25
C VAL A 105 -0.12 -4.25 -12.84
N VAL A 106 0.26 -4.94 -13.91
CA VAL A 106 1.54 -4.73 -14.60
C VAL A 106 1.66 -3.32 -15.18
N ASP A 107 0.60 -2.80 -15.79
CA ASP A 107 0.58 -1.45 -16.34
C ASP A 107 0.83 -0.41 -15.24
N ARG A 108 0.26 -0.59 -14.04
CA ARG A 108 0.52 0.27 -12.87
C ARG A 108 1.95 0.17 -12.36
N LEU A 109 2.52 -1.03 -12.33
CA LEU A 109 3.93 -1.22 -12.00
C LEU A 109 4.83 -0.45 -12.97
N ILE A 110 4.61 -0.58 -14.28
CA ILE A 110 5.39 0.10 -15.31
C ILE A 110 5.24 1.63 -15.21
N MET A 111 4.03 2.14 -14.97
CA MET A 111 3.79 3.57 -14.76
C MET A 111 4.60 4.12 -13.57
N ASN A 112 4.84 3.30 -12.54
CA ASN A 112 5.64 3.64 -11.37
C ASN A 112 7.14 3.30 -11.53
N LYS A 113 7.60 3.11 -12.78
CA LYS A 113 9.01 2.87 -13.13
C LYS A 113 9.56 1.54 -12.62
N VAL A 114 8.69 0.57 -12.37
CA VAL A 114 9.11 -0.80 -12.13
C VAL A 114 9.60 -1.42 -13.44
N HIS A 115 10.76 -2.04 -13.40
CA HIS A 115 11.26 -2.86 -14.48
C HIS A 115 10.55 -4.21 -14.45
N VAL A 116 9.87 -4.54 -15.54
CA VAL A 116 9.10 -5.78 -15.71
C VAL A 116 9.64 -6.51 -16.93
N GLU A 117 9.93 -7.77 -16.78
CA GLU A 117 10.31 -8.68 -17.87
C GLU A 117 9.16 -9.63 -18.19
N GLN A 118 9.28 -10.40 -19.27
CA GLN A 118 8.36 -11.48 -19.60
C GLN A 118 9.12 -12.80 -19.72
N LEU A 119 8.50 -13.88 -19.27
CA LEU A 119 9.03 -15.21 -19.49
C LEU A 119 9.09 -15.51 -21.00
N ALA A 120 10.26 -15.89 -21.47
CA ALA A 120 10.48 -16.18 -22.88
C ALA A 120 9.81 -17.51 -23.31
N GLU A 121 9.68 -18.45 -22.38
CA GLU A 121 9.14 -19.78 -22.62
C GLU A 121 8.30 -20.29 -21.43
N ASN A 122 7.53 -21.35 -21.67
CA ASN A 122 6.77 -22.01 -20.62
C ASN A 122 7.75 -22.66 -19.63
N SER A 123 7.54 -22.40 -18.36
CA SER A 123 8.44 -22.85 -17.28
C SER A 123 7.66 -23.46 -16.12
N ARG A 124 8.22 -24.51 -15.51
CA ARG A 124 7.73 -25.05 -14.24
C ARG A 124 8.68 -24.61 -13.14
N LEU A 125 8.16 -23.94 -12.17
CA LEU A 125 8.98 -23.38 -11.08
C LEU A 125 8.36 -23.71 -9.72
N MET A 126 9.21 -24.03 -8.78
CA MET A 126 8.84 -24.08 -7.37
C MET A 126 8.73 -22.67 -6.84
N VAL A 127 7.55 -22.25 -6.46
CA VAL A 127 7.28 -20.90 -6.00
C VAL A 127 6.45 -20.91 -4.71
N GLU A 128 6.65 -19.89 -3.90
CA GLU A 128 5.76 -19.59 -2.78
C GLU A 128 4.46 -18.98 -3.33
N ASN A 129 3.35 -19.50 -2.85
CA ASN A 129 2.01 -19.03 -3.19
C ASN A 129 1.28 -18.61 -1.94
N TYR A 130 0.37 -17.68 -2.08
CA TYR A 130 -0.55 -17.30 -1.02
C TYR A 130 -1.96 -17.83 -1.28
N ARG A 131 -2.59 -18.32 -0.21
CA ARG A 131 -4.04 -18.52 -0.14
C ARG A 131 -4.62 -17.42 0.72
N ILE A 132 -5.61 -16.71 0.22
CA ILE A 132 -6.35 -15.73 1.02
C ILE A 132 -7.28 -16.50 1.97
N ASN A 133 -7.02 -16.41 3.27
CA ASN A 133 -7.81 -17.08 4.30
C ASN A 133 -8.98 -16.24 4.76
N SER A 134 -8.75 -14.94 4.93
CA SER A 134 -9.80 -14.00 5.32
C SER A 134 -9.45 -12.57 4.90
N PHE A 135 -10.48 -11.77 4.76
CA PHE A 135 -10.40 -10.32 4.53
C PHE A 135 -11.73 -9.68 4.89
N GLU A 136 -11.74 -8.39 5.09
CA GLU A 136 -12.93 -7.57 5.25
C GLU A 136 -13.08 -6.66 4.05
N THR A 137 -14.33 -6.39 3.64
CA THR A 137 -14.61 -5.46 2.54
C THR A 137 -15.34 -4.25 3.06
N SER A 138 -14.91 -3.05 2.68
CA SER A 138 -15.57 -1.81 3.02
C SER A 138 -17.04 -1.81 2.54
N PRO A 139 -18.01 -1.42 3.39
CA PRO A 139 -19.42 -1.35 3.00
C PRO A 139 -19.72 -0.17 2.06
N ARG A 140 -18.76 0.71 1.81
CA ARG A 140 -18.89 1.89 0.95
C ARG A 140 -17.72 1.97 0.00
N ALA A 141 -18.02 2.30 -1.25
CA ALA A 141 -16.98 2.53 -2.24
C ALA A 141 -16.13 3.76 -1.90
N TYR A 142 -14.83 3.64 -2.14
CA TYR A 142 -13.84 4.72 -2.10
C TYR A 142 -13.10 4.73 -3.43
N GLU A 143 -13.14 5.84 -4.14
CA GLU A 143 -12.54 6.01 -5.49
C GLU A 143 -12.92 4.89 -6.49
N GLY A 144 -14.16 4.41 -6.41
CA GLY A 144 -14.67 3.34 -7.29
C GLY A 144 -14.37 1.92 -6.82
N HIS A 145 -13.67 1.73 -5.71
CA HIS A 145 -13.29 0.44 -5.15
C HIS A 145 -13.98 0.17 -3.81
N TYR A 146 -14.36 -1.09 -3.57
CA TYR A 146 -14.75 -1.59 -2.26
C TYR A 146 -13.53 -2.19 -1.58
N LEU A 147 -12.72 -1.35 -0.95
CA LEU A 147 -11.41 -1.71 -0.43
C LEU A 147 -11.48 -2.91 0.53
N HIS A 148 -10.55 -3.84 0.35
CA HIS A 148 -10.31 -4.89 1.33
C HIS A 148 -9.39 -4.39 2.44
N SER A 149 -9.47 -5.03 3.59
CA SER A 149 -8.63 -4.77 4.77
C SER A 149 -8.55 -6.02 5.64
N ASN A 150 -7.68 -6.01 6.64
CA ASN A 150 -7.49 -7.13 7.56
C ASN A 150 -7.22 -8.46 6.83
N THR A 151 -6.60 -8.36 5.66
CA THR A 151 -6.27 -9.52 4.82
C THR A 151 -5.30 -10.44 5.56
N GLN A 152 -5.61 -11.73 5.55
CA GLN A 152 -4.76 -12.78 6.11
C GLN A 152 -4.50 -13.84 5.06
N VAL A 153 -3.25 -14.25 4.93
CA VAL A 153 -2.84 -15.27 3.98
C VAL A 153 -2.16 -16.45 4.67
N GLU A 154 -2.24 -17.60 4.02
CA GLU A 154 -1.41 -18.75 4.29
C GLU A 154 -0.43 -18.94 3.13
N SER A 155 0.87 -19.03 3.43
CA SER A 155 1.88 -19.28 2.42
C SER A 155 2.17 -20.77 2.30
N PHE A 156 2.42 -21.23 1.09
CA PHE A 156 2.85 -22.61 0.81
C PHE A 156 3.66 -22.66 -0.48
N VAL A 157 4.56 -23.62 -0.56
CA VAL A 157 5.42 -23.83 -1.72
C VAL A 157 4.85 -24.94 -2.59
N LYS A 158 4.68 -24.68 -3.89
CA LYS A 158 4.31 -25.71 -4.87
C LYS A 158 4.95 -25.45 -6.23
N GLU A 159 5.01 -26.49 -7.06
CA GLU A 159 5.34 -26.35 -8.48
C GLU A 159 4.17 -25.74 -9.24
N VAL A 160 4.44 -24.67 -9.98
CA VAL A 160 3.45 -23.96 -10.80
C VAL A 160 3.96 -23.91 -12.24
N GLN A 161 3.06 -24.20 -13.18
CA GLN A 161 3.30 -24.03 -14.61
C GLN A 161 3.02 -22.59 -15.01
N PHE A 162 4.05 -21.85 -15.37
CA PHE A 162 3.95 -20.52 -15.98
C PHE A 162 4.04 -20.61 -17.49
N ARG A 163 3.50 -19.61 -18.16
CA ARG A 163 3.43 -19.53 -19.62
C ARG A 163 4.40 -18.48 -20.15
N SER A 164 4.89 -18.69 -21.38
CA SER A 164 5.57 -17.64 -22.12
C SER A 164 4.70 -16.38 -22.15
N GLY A 165 5.27 -15.23 -21.83
CA GLY A 165 4.58 -13.95 -21.73
C GLY A 165 4.05 -13.62 -20.32
N ASP A 166 4.06 -14.53 -19.33
CA ASP A 166 3.83 -14.17 -17.94
C ASP A 166 4.91 -13.19 -17.48
N TYR A 167 4.57 -12.28 -16.58
CA TYR A 167 5.45 -11.20 -16.19
C TYR A 167 6.33 -11.58 -15.00
N LEU A 168 7.59 -11.16 -15.09
CA LEU A 168 8.59 -11.37 -14.05
C LEU A 168 9.06 -10.01 -13.51
N VAL A 169 8.99 -9.84 -12.20
CA VAL A 169 9.32 -8.58 -11.51
C VAL A 169 10.35 -8.87 -10.42
N TYR A 170 11.60 -8.56 -10.69
CA TYR A 170 12.68 -8.70 -9.71
C TYR A 170 12.57 -7.65 -8.62
N THR A 171 12.99 -7.99 -7.40
CA THR A 171 13.03 -7.05 -6.27
C THR A 171 14.37 -6.35 -6.12
N ASP A 172 15.36 -6.67 -6.94
CA ASP A 172 16.64 -5.96 -7.01
C ASP A 172 16.55 -4.77 -7.98
N GLN A 173 15.77 -3.79 -7.61
CA GLN A 173 15.57 -2.57 -8.40
C GLN A 173 15.18 -1.38 -7.51
N PRO A 174 15.38 -0.12 -7.97
CA PRO A 174 15.05 1.06 -7.16
C PRO A 174 13.60 1.17 -6.70
N ALA A 175 12.67 0.57 -7.45
CA ALA A 175 11.25 0.54 -7.14
C ALA A 175 10.83 -0.65 -6.23
N ALA A 176 11.78 -1.43 -5.72
CA ALA A 176 11.51 -2.66 -4.95
C ALA A 176 10.51 -2.47 -3.79
N ARG A 177 10.60 -1.34 -3.08
CA ARG A 177 9.65 -1.04 -2.01
C ARG A 177 8.22 -0.94 -2.52
N TYR A 178 8.00 -0.22 -3.61
CA TYR A 178 6.68 -0.12 -4.24
C TYR A 178 6.18 -1.49 -4.69
N VAL A 179 7.05 -2.30 -5.32
CA VAL A 179 6.72 -3.67 -5.76
C VAL A 179 6.21 -4.50 -4.58
N ILE A 180 6.93 -4.52 -3.47
CA ILE A 180 6.56 -5.33 -2.30
C ILE A 180 5.29 -4.79 -1.65
N GLU A 181 5.20 -3.50 -1.37
CA GLU A 181 4.04 -2.89 -0.73
C GLU A 181 2.74 -3.02 -1.55
N THR A 182 2.84 -3.23 -2.87
CA THR A 182 1.67 -3.38 -3.73
C THR A 182 1.34 -4.83 -4.10
N LEU A 183 2.33 -5.72 -4.13
CA LEU A 183 2.11 -7.13 -4.49
C LEU A 183 1.89 -8.05 -3.28
N GLU A 184 2.34 -7.66 -2.09
CA GLU A 184 2.05 -8.41 -0.86
C GLU A 184 0.59 -8.20 -0.42
N PRO A 185 -0.27 -9.22 -0.43
CA PRO A 185 -1.71 -9.03 -0.23
C PRO A 185 -2.09 -8.48 1.14
N GLU A 186 -1.25 -8.69 2.15
CA GLU A 186 -1.47 -8.19 3.51
C GLU A 186 -0.99 -6.75 3.72
N ALA A 187 -0.28 -6.17 2.75
CA ALA A 187 0.14 -4.76 2.82
C ALA A 187 -1.06 -3.82 2.69
N THR A 188 -1.00 -2.69 3.38
CA THR A 188 -2.14 -1.75 3.49
C THR A 188 -2.67 -1.28 2.14
N ASP A 189 -1.77 -0.93 1.21
CA ASP A 189 -2.10 -0.43 -0.13
C ASP A 189 -1.84 -1.47 -1.24
N SER A 190 -2.03 -2.76 -0.92
CA SER A 190 -1.81 -3.83 -1.89
C SER A 190 -2.82 -3.79 -3.03
N PHE A 191 -2.43 -4.28 -4.20
CA PHE A 191 -3.35 -4.48 -5.33
C PHE A 191 -4.50 -5.44 -4.98
N PHE A 192 -4.30 -6.37 -4.03
CA PHE A 192 -5.39 -7.18 -3.51
C PHE A 192 -6.41 -6.32 -2.75
N ASN A 193 -5.96 -5.47 -1.82
CA ASN A 193 -6.84 -4.59 -1.07
C ASN A 193 -7.57 -3.57 -1.97
N TRP A 194 -6.99 -3.23 -3.11
CA TRP A 194 -7.60 -2.37 -4.13
C TRP A 194 -8.39 -3.13 -5.20
N ASN A 195 -8.78 -4.39 -4.97
CA ASN A 195 -9.65 -5.22 -5.82
C ASN A 195 -9.05 -5.66 -7.17
N PHE A 196 -7.77 -5.46 -7.45
CA PHE A 196 -7.18 -5.86 -8.73
C PHE A 196 -7.05 -7.38 -8.89
N PHE A 197 -7.16 -8.12 -7.80
CA PHE A 197 -7.09 -9.59 -7.78
C PHE A 197 -8.42 -10.26 -7.44
N ASP A 198 -9.55 -9.55 -7.41
CA ASP A 198 -10.85 -10.09 -7.01
C ASP A 198 -11.30 -11.29 -7.83
N GLY A 199 -10.79 -11.45 -9.05
CA GLY A 199 -11.05 -12.63 -9.86
C GLY A 199 -10.67 -13.97 -9.19
N ILE A 200 -9.73 -13.95 -8.22
CA ILE A 200 -9.37 -15.16 -7.46
C ILE A 200 -10.42 -15.55 -6.42
N LEU A 201 -11.29 -14.62 -6.02
CA LEU A 201 -12.31 -14.81 -5.00
C LEU A 201 -13.60 -15.38 -5.57
N GLY A 202 -13.73 -15.43 -6.91
CA GLY A 202 -14.92 -15.91 -7.58
C GLY A 202 -15.17 -17.39 -7.29
N GLN A 203 -16.39 -17.73 -6.88
CA GLN A 203 -16.82 -19.14 -6.82
C GLN A 203 -16.84 -19.74 -8.22
N LYS A 204 -16.20 -20.90 -8.36
CA LYS A 204 -16.29 -21.69 -9.59
C LYS A 204 -17.54 -22.56 -9.56
N GLU A 205 -18.21 -22.66 -10.72
CA GLU A 205 -19.42 -23.47 -10.87
C GLU A 205 -19.16 -24.97 -10.63
N TYR A 206 -17.95 -25.42 -10.93
CA TYR A 206 -17.51 -26.81 -10.69
C TYR A 206 -16.20 -26.83 -9.90
N PHE A 207 -16.05 -27.88 -9.08
CA PHE A 207 -14.79 -28.19 -8.42
C PHE A 207 -13.70 -28.35 -9.46
N SER A 208 -12.65 -27.58 -9.32
CA SER A 208 -11.44 -27.67 -10.13
C SER A 208 -10.27 -27.58 -9.19
N ASP A 209 -9.32 -28.51 -9.30
CA ASP A 209 -8.09 -28.55 -8.51
C ASP A 209 -7.04 -27.51 -8.94
N TYR A 210 -7.48 -26.41 -9.58
CA TYR A 210 -6.63 -25.31 -10.01
C TYR A 210 -6.52 -24.23 -8.97
#